data_cb44183362b6de8ebab414196fcbb5dc
#
_entry.id   cb44183362b6de8ebab414196fcbb5dc
#
_cell.length_a   1.000
_cell.length_b   1.000
_cell.length_c   1.000
_cell.angle_alpha   90.00
_cell.angle_beta   90.00
_cell.angle_gamma   90.00
#
_symmetry.space_group_name_H-M   'P 1'
#
loop_
_entity.id
_entity.type
_entity.pdbx_description
1 polymer ?
#
loop_
_entity_poly.entity_id
_entity_poly.type
_entity_poly.pdbx_seq_one_letter_code
_entity_poly.pdbx_strand_id
1 'polypeptide(L)'
;MSYNLSLFCEFDKYAEQSYCAIHGVDESLNIGDITLADEKRVPDFNTMFGGSPCQDFSVAGKLGGASWLCKQCGYAYNPLEAHYDTRHMCPVCQSREIEKTRSSLLVEWLRFLREKKPRFAIYENVKNITGKKFKHTFDLFLKELDEYGYNVYWQVLNAKDFKIPQNRERVYCVIIRKDLDNGKFKFPDKMPLDCTLQDMLEDKVDDKYYLSHDKVQDLLRVAPPLQRLVEQSEQVDGAALIDIAGTSFKKGIKVQNQATVFDDFTNIAGTLMARDYKGFGNQAMTAILEHN
;
A
#
# COMPACT_ATOMS: atom_id res chain seq x y z
N MET A 1 -11.84 23.93 2.02
CA MET A 1 -12.50 23.43 0.80
C MET A 1 -13.21 22.15 1.18
N SER A 2 -14.52 22.04 0.97
CA SER A 2 -15.27 20.79 1.14
C SER A 2 -15.19 20.01 -0.18
N TYR A 3 -14.81 18.76 -0.10
CA TYR A 3 -14.87 17.84 -1.24
C TYR A 3 -16.16 17.02 -1.11
N ASN A 4 -16.91 16.91 -2.19
CA ASN A 4 -18.02 15.97 -2.26
C ASN A 4 -17.51 14.69 -2.89
N LEU A 5 -17.63 13.56 -2.18
CA LEU A 5 -17.36 12.25 -2.74
C LEU A 5 -18.46 11.91 -3.74
N SER A 6 -18.06 11.64 -5.00
CA SER A 6 -19.00 11.21 -6.04
C SER A 6 -19.23 9.70 -5.98
N LEU A 7 -18.17 8.92 -5.76
CA LEU A 7 -18.19 7.47 -5.63
C LEU A 7 -16.84 6.98 -5.11
N PHE A 8 -16.80 5.74 -4.67
CA PHE A 8 -15.56 5.00 -4.38
C PHE A 8 -15.68 3.55 -4.86
N CYS A 9 -14.57 2.84 -4.86
CA CYS A 9 -14.47 1.49 -5.39
C CYS A 9 -13.68 0.63 -4.42
N GLU A 10 -14.37 -0.24 -3.69
CA GLU A 10 -13.80 -1.19 -2.74
C GLU A 10 -14.59 -2.50 -2.76
N PHE A 11 -13.92 -3.63 -2.98
CA PHE A 11 -14.59 -4.93 -3.05
C PHE A 11 -14.58 -5.69 -1.72
N ASP A 12 -13.66 -5.34 -0.79
CA ASP A 12 -13.61 -5.94 0.53
C ASP A 12 -14.61 -5.28 1.45
N LYS A 13 -15.56 -6.07 1.94
CA LYS A 13 -16.67 -5.61 2.80
C LYS A 13 -16.18 -4.86 4.06
N TYR A 14 -15.09 -5.30 4.67
CA TYR A 14 -14.62 -4.67 5.92
C TYR A 14 -13.87 -3.38 5.63
N ALA A 15 -13.14 -3.33 4.51
CA ALA A 15 -12.52 -2.09 4.05
C ALA A 15 -13.57 -1.04 3.66
N GLU A 16 -14.65 -1.45 2.98
CA GLU A 16 -15.81 -0.61 2.68
C GLU A 16 -16.43 -0.03 3.95
N GLN A 17 -16.76 -0.88 4.93
CA GLN A 17 -17.34 -0.44 6.19
C GLN A 17 -16.43 0.56 6.92
N SER A 18 -15.13 0.28 6.94
CA SER A 18 -14.14 1.16 7.54
C SER A 18 -14.07 2.50 6.81
N TYR A 19 -14.07 2.48 5.47
CA TYR A 19 -14.08 3.69 4.65
C TYR A 19 -15.31 4.54 4.91
N CYS A 20 -16.50 3.93 4.89
CA CYS A 20 -17.76 4.62 5.18
C CYS A 20 -17.79 5.25 6.58
N ALA A 21 -17.31 4.51 7.59
CA ALA A 21 -17.25 5.00 8.96
C ALA A 21 -16.28 6.19 9.14
N ILE A 22 -15.09 6.10 8.54
CA ILE A 22 -14.05 7.15 8.66
C ILE A 22 -14.48 8.43 7.93
N HIS A 23 -15.07 8.28 6.76
CA HIS A 23 -15.40 9.43 5.90
C HIS A 23 -16.85 9.92 6.04
N GLY A 24 -17.68 9.24 6.82
CA GLY A 24 -19.09 9.59 7.01
C GLY A 24 -19.88 9.54 5.70
N VAL A 25 -19.61 8.56 4.84
CA VAL A 25 -20.25 8.42 3.53
C VAL A 25 -21.10 7.16 3.45
N ASP A 26 -22.08 7.20 2.55
CA ASP A 26 -23.03 6.11 2.35
C ASP A 26 -22.42 4.98 1.49
N GLU A 27 -22.72 3.73 1.84
CA GLU A 27 -22.25 2.54 1.11
C GLU A 27 -22.77 2.47 -0.33
N SER A 28 -23.90 3.12 -0.64
CA SER A 28 -24.47 3.19 -2.00
C SER A 28 -23.54 3.90 -3.01
N LEU A 29 -22.56 4.66 -2.52
CA LEU A 29 -21.52 5.27 -3.36
C LEU A 29 -20.42 4.27 -3.77
N ASN A 30 -20.40 3.07 -3.20
CA ASN A 30 -19.45 2.03 -3.56
C ASN A 30 -19.86 1.33 -4.86
N ILE A 31 -18.98 1.37 -5.86
CA ILE A 31 -19.20 0.66 -7.13
C ILE A 31 -18.56 -0.74 -7.13
N GLY A 32 -18.00 -1.19 -6.00
CA GLY A 32 -17.48 -2.53 -5.81
C GLY A 32 -16.16 -2.82 -6.54
N ASP A 33 -16.10 -3.93 -7.27
CA ASP A 33 -14.89 -4.36 -7.97
C ASP A 33 -14.64 -3.50 -9.21
N ILE A 34 -13.51 -2.80 -9.24
CA ILE A 34 -13.09 -1.94 -10.35
C ILE A 34 -13.00 -2.69 -11.69
N THR A 35 -12.73 -3.99 -11.66
CA THR A 35 -12.63 -4.81 -12.88
C THR A 35 -13.98 -5.06 -13.56
N LEU A 36 -15.07 -4.94 -12.80
CA LEU A 36 -16.45 -5.13 -13.24
C LEU A 36 -17.18 -3.81 -13.52
N ALA A 37 -16.63 -2.72 -13.01
CA ALA A 37 -17.24 -1.41 -13.16
C ALA A 37 -17.09 -0.87 -14.59
N ASP A 38 -18.21 -0.36 -15.14
CA ASP A 38 -18.24 0.31 -16.44
C ASP A 38 -17.89 1.80 -16.23
N GLU A 39 -16.69 2.19 -16.64
CA GLU A 39 -16.20 3.56 -16.49
C GLU A 39 -17.07 4.59 -17.22
N LYS A 40 -17.80 4.20 -18.26
CA LYS A 40 -18.68 5.12 -18.99
C LYS A 40 -19.93 5.49 -18.21
N ARG A 41 -20.39 4.58 -17.35
CA ARG A 41 -21.58 4.77 -16.51
C ARG A 41 -21.31 5.53 -15.24
N VAL A 42 -20.06 5.63 -14.85
CA VAL A 42 -19.65 6.40 -13.67
C VAL A 42 -19.81 7.90 -13.93
N PRO A 43 -20.34 8.69 -12.98
CA PRO A 43 -20.41 10.14 -13.11
C PRO A 43 -19.04 10.77 -13.38
N ASP A 44 -19.03 11.93 -14.03
CA ASP A 44 -17.80 12.69 -14.20
C ASP A 44 -17.33 13.27 -12.87
N PHE A 45 -16.02 13.30 -12.67
CA PHE A 45 -15.41 13.81 -11.46
C PHE A 45 -14.14 14.62 -11.79
N ASN A 46 -13.82 15.55 -10.89
CA ASN A 46 -12.66 16.44 -11.08
C ASN A 46 -11.36 15.87 -10.55
N THR A 47 -11.44 15.00 -9.55
CA THR A 47 -10.24 14.47 -8.88
C THR A 47 -10.39 12.96 -8.66
N MET A 48 -9.33 12.22 -8.94
CA MET A 48 -9.26 10.78 -8.74
C MET A 48 -8.15 10.43 -7.76
N PHE A 49 -8.47 9.67 -6.72
CA PHE A 49 -7.49 9.13 -5.77
C PHE A 49 -7.47 7.62 -5.87
N GLY A 50 -6.31 7.02 -5.66
CA GLY A 50 -6.23 5.57 -5.56
C GLY A 50 -4.82 5.03 -5.70
N GLY A 51 -4.73 3.71 -5.53
CA GLY A 51 -3.53 2.94 -5.76
C GLY A 51 -3.90 1.50 -6.05
N SER A 52 -3.16 0.84 -6.91
CA SER A 52 -3.35 -0.59 -7.14
C SER A 52 -2.78 -1.40 -5.99
N PRO A 53 -3.27 -2.63 -5.75
CA PRO A 53 -2.68 -3.54 -4.78
C PRO A 53 -1.17 -3.68 -4.98
N CYS A 54 -0.43 -3.57 -3.88
CA CYS A 54 1.04 -3.55 -3.91
C CYS A 54 1.70 -4.93 -3.73
N GLN A 55 0.90 -6.00 -3.60
CA GLN A 55 1.40 -7.32 -3.18
C GLN A 55 2.47 -7.89 -4.11
N ASP A 56 2.36 -7.70 -5.42
CA ASP A 56 3.33 -8.21 -6.39
C ASP A 56 4.53 -7.26 -6.60
N PHE A 57 4.44 -6.01 -6.12
CA PHE A 57 5.56 -5.06 -6.06
C PHE A 57 6.27 -5.07 -4.71
N SER A 58 5.63 -5.61 -3.66
CA SER A 58 6.18 -5.62 -2.31
C SER A 58 7.25 -6.69 -2.15
N VAL A 59 8.28 -6.37 -1.38
CA VAL A 59 9.31 -7.34 -0.94
C VAL A 59 8.69 -8.49 -0.15
N ALA A 60 7.59 -8.23 0.54
CA ALA A 60 6.82 -9.23 1.29
C ALA A 60 5.89 -10.08 0.40
N GLY A 61 5.77 -9.79 -0.89
CA GLY A 61 4.92 -10.48 -1.86
C GLY A 61 5.71 -11.40 -2.80
N LYS A 62 5.02 -11.87 -3.86
CA LYS A 62 5.62 -12.77 -4.86
C LYS A 62 6.58 -12.07 -5.83
N LEU A 63 6.67 -10.74 -5.78
CA LEU A 63 7.48 -9.92 -6.70
C LEU A 63 7.16 -10.16 -8.19
N GLY A 64 5.92 -10.52 -8.51
CA GLY A 64 5.47 -10.78 -9.89
C GLY A 64 5.28 -9.51 -10.72
N GLY A 65 5.14 -8.36 -10.06
CA GLY A 65 4.86 -7.08 -10.73
C GLY A 65 3.51 -7.06 -11.46
N ALA A 66 3.36 -6.15 -12.41
CA ALA A 66 2.21 -6.11 -13.31
C ALA A 66 2.44 -7.13 -14.44
N SER A 67 2.07 -8.39 -14.23
CA SER A 67 2.25 -9.46 -15.21
C SER A 67 0.92 -10.14 -15.50
N TRP A 68 0.67 -10.40 -16.78
CA TRP A 68 -0.46 -11.18 -17.27
C TRP A 68 0.03 -12.47 -17.91
N LEU A 69 -0.71 -13.56 -17.71
CA LEU A 69 -0.39 -14.88 -18.25
C LEU A 69 -1.50 -15.33 -19.19
N CYS A 70 -1.16 -15.63 -20.42
CA CYS A 70 -2.09 -16.27 -21.35
C CYS A 70 -2.33 -17.73 -20.95
N LYS A 71 -3.57 -18.11 -20.65
CA LYS A 71 -3.93 -19.48 -20.26
C LYS A 71 -3.81 -20.46 -21.42
N GLN A 72 -3.94 -19.97 -22.67
CA GLN A 72 -3.91 -20.83 -23.85
C GLN A 72 -2.49 -21.22 -24.25
N CYS A 73 -1.54 -20.27 -24.28
CA CYS A 73 -0.18 -20.56 -24.76
C CYS A 73 0.91 -20.43 -23.69
N GLY A 74 0.56 -20.04 -22.46
CA GLY A 74 1.52 -19.88 -21.36
C GLY A 74 2.42 -18.63 -21.46
N TYR A 75 2.19 -17.74 -22.43
CA TYR A 75 3.01 -16.54 -22.59
C TYR A 75 2.68 -15.51 -21.51
N ALA A 76 3.70 -15.07 -20.77
CA ALA A 76 3.60 -14.03 -19.77
C ALA A 76 4.07 -12.69 -20.36
N TYR A 77 3.34 -11.61 -20.09
CA TYR A 77 3.66 -10.27 -20.61
C TYR A 77 3.24 -9.18 -19.62
N ASN A 78 3.88 -8.02 -19.75
CA ASN A 78 3.47 -6.83 -19.03
C ASN A 78 2.36 -6.11 -19.85
N PRO A 79 1.14 -5.92 -19.30
CA PRO A 79 0.05 -5.29 -20.04
C PRO A 79 0.34 -3.84 -20.47
N LEU A 80 1.29 -3.16 -19.84
CA LEU A 80 1.68 -1.80 -20.21
C LEU A 80 2.60 -1.74 -21.43
N GLU A 81 3.17 -2.87 -21.88
CA GLU A 81 3.94 -2.95 -23.13
C GLU A 81 3.04 -2.97 -24.36
N ALA A 82 1.76 -3.31 -24.19
CA ALA A 82 0.76 -3.31 -25.25
C ALA A 82 -0.13 -2.06 -25.17
N HIS A 83 -0.56 -1.58 -26.34
CA HIS A 83 -1.54 -0.50 -26.42
C HIS A 83 -2.82 -0.86 -25.66
N TYR A 84 -3.45 0.11 -25.01
CA TYR A 84 -4.60 -0.11 -24.13
C TYR A 84 -5.79 -0.82 -24.79
N ASP A 85 -6.00 -0.66 -26.10
CA ASP A 85 -7.09 -1.32 -26.83
C ASP A 85 -6.81 -2.80 -27.07
N THR A 86 -5.55 -3.22 -27.13
CA THR A 86 -5.14 -4.58 -27.50
C THR A 86 -4.56 -5.39 -26.35
N ARG A 87 -4.24 -4.76 -25.22
CA ARG A 87 -3.58 -5.42 -24.08
C ARG A 87 -4.35 -6.62 -23.51
N HIS A 88 -5.68 -6.68 -23.71
CA HIS A 88 -6.54 -7.78 -23.26
C HIS A 88 -6.50 -9.01 -24.17
N MET A 89 -5.64 -8.99 -25.19
CA MET A 89 -5.36 -10.13 -26.06
C MET A 89 -3.89 -10.52 -25.92
N CYS A 90 -3.64 -11.81 -25.89
CA CYS A 90 -2.28 -12.33 -25.88
C CYS A 90 -1.52 -11.85 -27.13
N PRO A 91 -0.35 -11.24 -27.00
CA PRO A 91 0.40 -10.76 -28.16
C PRO A 91 0.93 -11.89 -29.07
N VAL A 92 0.95 -13.14 -28.58
CA VAL A 92 1.44 -14.31 -29.32
C VAL A 92 0.31 -15.06 -30.02
N CYS A 93 -0.75 -15.46 -29.30
CA CYS A 93 -1.81 -16.31 -29.84
C CYS A 93 -3.16 -15.63 -29.97
N GLN A 94 -3.27 -14.34 -29.66
CA GLN A 94 -4.49 -13.53 -29.75
C GLN A 94 -5.63 -13.98 -28.81
N SER A 95 -5.38 -14.94 -27.92
CA SER A 95 -6.38 -15.38 -26.95
C SER A 95 -6.73 -14.27 -25.97
N ARG A 96 -7.99 -14.24 -25.53
CA ARG A 96 -8.50 -13.36 -24.47
C ARG A 96 -8.53 -14.03 -23.08
N GLU A 97 -8.14 -15.29 -23.01
CA GLU A 97 -8.07 -16.04 -21.75
C GLU A 97 -6.80 -15.66 -20.98
N ILE A 98 -6.87 -14.54 -20.28
CA ILE A 98 -5.72 -13.95 -19.59
C ILE A 98 -5.93 -14.04 -18.08
N GLU A 99 -4.94 -14.60 -17.39
CA GLU A 99 -4.83 -14.53 -15.93
C GLU A 99 -4.05 -13.26 -15.55
N LYS A 100 -4.64 -12.45 -14.66
CA LYS A 100 -4.10 -11.15 -14.25
C LYS A 100 -3.55 -11.21 -12.84
N THR A 101 -2.39 -10.59 -12.58
CA THR A 101 -1.90 -10.37 -11.21
C THR A 101 -2.71 -9.26 -10.54
N ARG A 102 -2.77 -9.27 -9.20
CA ARG A 102 -3.46 -8.19 -8.45
C ARG A 102 -2.83 -6.82 -8.68
N SER A 103 -1.51 -6.74 -8.75
CA SER A 103 -0.81 -5.47 -9.00
C SER A 103 -1.03 -4.92 -10.39
N SER A 104 -1.49 -5.74 -11.35
CA SER A 104 -1.88 -5.27 -12.68
C SER A 104 -3.22 -4.50 -12.69
N LEU A 105 -3.93 -4.41 -11.55
CA LEU A 105 -5.10 -3.54 -11.40
C LEU A 105 -4.76 -2.05 -11.58
N LEU A 106 -3.50 -1.67 -11.60
CA LEU A 106 -3.10 -0.33 -12.05
C LEU A 106 -3.61 -0.02 -13.47
N VAL A 107 -3.80 -1.04 -14.32
CA VAL A 107 -4.38 -0.91 -15.66
C VAL A 107 -5.85 -0.49 -15.60
N GLU A 108 -6.59 -1.00 -14.61
CA GLU A 108 -7.99 -0.62 -14.39
C GLU A 108 -8.08 0.84 -13.90
N TRP A 109 -7.16 1.24 -13.01
CA TRP A 109 -7.06 2.64 -12.59
C TRP A 109 -6.78 3.57 -13.78
N LEU A 110 -5.84 3.19 -14.68
CA LEU A 110 -5.55 3.92 -15.91
C LEU A 110 -6.77 3.98 -16.85
N ARG A 111 -7.58 2.93 -16.91
CA ARG A 111 -8.80 2.87 -17.71
C ARG A 111 -9.80 3.97 -17.31
N PHE A 112 -10.03 4.10 -15.99
CA PHE A 112 -10.90 5.16 -15.48
C PHE A 112 -10.34 6.56 -15.73
N LEU A 113 -9.05 6.75 -15.51
CA LEU A 113 -8.38 8.04 -15.74
C LEU A 113 -8.47 8.45 -17.20
N ARG A 114 -8.25 7.52 -18.14
CA ARG A 114 -8.33 7.75 -19.57
C ARG A 114 -9.73 8.16 -20.02
N GLU A 115 -10.76 7.47 -19.53
CA GLU A 115 -12.16 7.72 -19.92
C GLU A 115 -12.69 9.02 -19.31
N LYS A 116 -12.50 9.20 -18.02
CA LYS A 116 -13.08 10.32 -17.28
C LYS A 116 -12.28 11.61 -17.36
N LYS A 117 -11.00 11.54 -17.69
CA LYS A 117 -10.11 12.68 -17.86
C LYS A 117 -10.21 13.71 -16.71
N PRO A 118 -10.11 13.28 -15.43
CA PRO A 118 -10.20 14.18 -14.30
C PRO A 118 -9.15 15.30 -14.43
N ARG A 119 -9.40 16.42 -13.77
CA ARG A 119 -8.46 17.56 -13.76
C ARG A 119 -7.17 17.20 -13.02
N PHE A 120 -7.31 16.42 -11.94
CA PHE A 120 -6.24 16.00 -11.06
C PHE A 120 -6.40 14.53 -10.72
N ALA A 121 -5.28 13.84 -10.51
CA ALA A 121 -5.30 12.53 -9.90
C ALA A 121 -4.10 12.35 -8.95
N ILE A 122 -4.27 11.49 -7.95
CA ILE A 122 -3.18 11.05 -7.09
C ILE A 122 -3.16 9.53 -7.10
N TYR A 123 -2.00 8.98 -7.48
CA TYR A 123 -1.75 7.55 -7.42
C TYR A 123 -0.71 7.25 -6.34
N GLU A 124 -1.02 6.30 -5.45
CA GLU A 124 -0.12 5.87 -4.38
C GLU A 124 0.29 4.41 -4.57
N ASN A 125 1.55 4.09 -4.26
CA ASN A 125 2.00 2.70 -4.19
C ASN A 125 3.23 2.55 -3.28
N VAL A 126 3.67 1.31 -3.06
CA VAL A 126 4.90 1.04 -2.32
C VAL A 126 6.11 1.61 -3.05
N LYS A 127 7.10 2.10 -2.30
CA LYS A 127 8.38 2.62 -2.83
C LYS A 127 9.01 1.68 -3.87
N ASN A 128 8.88 0.37 -3.66
CA ASN A 128 9.56 -0.63 -4.49
C ASN A 128 9.11 -0.65 -5.97
N ILE A 129 7.96 -0.06 -6.32
CA ILE A 129 7.54 0.09 -7.73
C ILE A 129 8.54 0.93 -8.53
N THR A 130 9.24 1.87 -7.87
CA THR A 130 10.30 2.69 -8.48
C THR A 130 11.68 2.03 -8.44
N GLY A 131 11.80 0.85 -7.79
CA GLY A 131 13.03 0.10 -7.66
C GLY A 131 13.48 -0.56 -8.97
N LYS A 132 14.76 -0.94 -9.06
CA LYS A 132 15.38 -1.48 -10.29
C LYS A 132 14.55 -2.58 -10.98
N LYS A 133 13.91 -3.47 -10.20
CA LYS A 133 13.14 -4.60 -10.73
C LYS A 133 11.88 -4.16 -11.48
N PHE A 134 11.23 -3.11 -11.01
CA PHE A 134 9.93 -2.66 -11.53
C PHE A 134 10.01 -1.32 -12.25
N LYS A 135 11.22 -0.74 -12.36
CA LYS A 135 11.42 0.55 -13.00
C LYS A 135 10.84 0.61 -14.42
N HIS A 136 11.02 -0.44 -15.20
CA HIS A 136 10.46 -0.52 -16.55
C HIS A 136 8.92 -0.39 -16.54
N THR A 137 8.25 -1.14 -15.66
CA THR A 137 6.78 -1.04 -15.50
C THR A 137 6.36 0.36 -15.06
N PHE A 138 7.11 0.99 -14.16
CA PHE A 138 6.84 2.34 -13.70
C PHE A 138 7.06 3.39 -14.81
N ASP A 139 8.12 3.24 -15.60
CA ASP A 139 8.38 4.12 -16.76
C ASP A 139 7.28 4.01 -17.81
N LEU A 140 6.77 2.79 -18.07
CA LEU A 140 5.62 2.58 -18.97
C LEU A 140 4.34 3.23 -18.43
N PHE A 141 4.11 3.13 -17.12
CA PHE A 141 2.99 3.80 -16.46
C PHE A 141 3.06 5.33 -16.63
N LEU A 142 4.22 5.93 -16.40
CA LEU A 142 4.43 7.37 -16.60
C LEU A 142 4.23 7.78 -18.07
N LYS A 143 4.74 6.97 -19.01
CA LYS A 143 4.57 7.19 -20.44
C LYS A 143 3.10 7.16 -20.85
N GLU A 144 2.33 6.19 -20.37
CA GLU A 144 0.89 6.09 -20.69
C GLU A 144 0.10 7.29 -20.13
N LEU A 145 0.47 7.79 -18.94
CA LEU A 145 -0.12 9.02 -18.39
C LEU A 145 0.20 10.25 -19.25
N ASP A 146 1.42 10.35 -19.78
CA ASP A 146 1.82 11.43 -20.70
C ASP A 146 1.01 11.38 -21.99
N GLU A 147 0.81 10.20 -22.57
CA GLU A 147 -0.03 9.95 -23.75
C GLU A 147 -1.50 10.31 -23.52
N TYR A 148 -2.01 10.15 -22.29
CA TYR A 148 -3.36 10.56 -21.90
C TYR A 148 -3.51 12.06 -21.68
N GLY A 149 -2.41 12.83 -21.81
CA GLY A 149 -2.40 14.28 -21.69
C GLY A 149 -2.19 14.80 -20.28
N TYR A 150 -1.42 14.07 -19.46
CA TYR A 150 -1.09 14.48 -18.09
C TYR A 150 0.40 14.72 -17.91
N ASN A 151 0.73 15.70 -17.07
CA ASN A 151 2.03 15.84 -16.44
C ASN A 151 2.02 15.11 -15.10
N VAL A 152 3.13 14.46 -14.77
CA VAL A 152 3.26 13.66 -13.55
C VAL A 152 4.44 14.14 -12.71
N TYR A 153 4.15 14.51 -11.49
CA TYR A 153 5.13 14.81 -10.45
C TYR A 153 5.12 13.65 -9.46
N TRP A 154 6.26 13.01 -9.22
CA TRP A 154 6.29 11.91 -8.28
C TRP A 154 7.47 12.01 -7.31
N GLN A 155 7.22 11.55 -6.10
CA GLN A 155 8.21 11.52 -5.03
C GLN A 155 7.92 10.35 -4.08
N VAL A 156 8.98 9.79 -3.50
CA VAL A 156 8.84 8.89 -2.35
C VAL A 156 8.77 9.73 -1.08
N LEU A 157 7.66 9.62 -0.36
CA LEU A 157 7.44 10.29 0.90
C LEU A 157 7.40 9.27 2.03
N ASN A 158 7.81 9.69 3.24
CA ASN A 158 7.73 8.88 4.43
C ASN A 158 6.78 9.55 5.43
N ALA A 159 5.82 8.81 5.98
CA ALA A 159 4.83 9.33 6.90
C ALA A 159 5.45 10.06 8.11
N LYS A 160 6.59 9.56 8.61
CA LYS A 160 7.33 10.20 9.73
C LYS A 160 7.81 11.62 9.42
N ASP A 161 8.01 11.95 8.14
CA ASP A 161 8.41 13.28 7.70
C ASP A 161 7.22 14.26 7.62
N PHE A 162 6.01 13.81 8.02
CA PHE A 162 4.75 14.56 7.96
C PHE A 162 3.91 14.39 9.24
N LYS A 163 4.57 14.39 10.40
CA LYS A 163 3.95 14.34 11.75
C LYS A 163 3.21 13.04 12.08
N ILE A 164 3.48 11.95 11.38
CA ILE A 164 2.93 10.63 11.71
C ILE A 164 4.06 9.74 12.24
N PRO A 165 4.00 9.25 13.46
CA PRO A 165 5.06 8.43 14.07
C PRO A 165 5.07 7.00 13.49
N GLN A 166 5.13 6.92 12.14
CA GLN A 166 5.18 5.68 11.39
C GLN A 166 6.24 5.76 10.28
N ASN A 167 7.14 4.79 10.26
CA ASN A 167 8.10 4.64 9.16
C ASN A 167 7.43 3.95 7.97
N ARG A 168 6.75 4.74 7.11
CA ARG A 168 5.99 4.26 5.96
C ARG A 168 6.39 5.03 4.71
N GLU A 169 7.28 4.43 3.92
CA GLU A 169 7.67 5.00 2.62
C GLU A 169 6.69 4.58 1.52
N ARG A 170 6.18 5.58 0.79
CA ARG A 170 5.28 5.38 -0.35
C ARG A 170 5.66 6.32 -1.49
N VAL A 171 5.51 5.85 -2.72
CA VAL A 171 5.56 6.72 -3.88
C VAL A 171 4.19 7.36 -4.06
N TYR A 172 4.19 8.67 -4.23
CA TYR A 172 3.02 9.46 -4.60
C TYR A 172 3.26 10.07 -5.97
N CYS A 173 2.31 9.85 -6.89
CA CYS A 173 2.30 10.50 -8.18
C CYS A 173 1.13 11.50 -8.16
N VAL A 174 1.46 12.79 -8.24
CA VAL A 174 0.49 13.87 -8.46
C VAL A 174 0.41 14.11 -9.95
N ILE A 175 -0.77 13.93 -10.49
CA ILE A 175 -1.05 13.87 -11.92
C ILE A 175 -1.97 15.02 -12.26
N ILE A 176 -1.49 15.92 -13.11
CA ILE A 176 -2.19 17.17 -13.47
C ILE A 176 -2.39 17.18 -14.97
N ARG A 177 -3.63 17.41 -15.41
CA ARG A 177 -3.93 17.49 -16.84
C ARG A 177 -3.16 18.64 -17.47
N LYS A 178 -2.53 18.41 -18.63
CA LYS A 178 -1.57 19.34 -19.27
C LYS A 178 -2.14 20.73 -19.54
N ASP A 179 -3.44 20.82 -19.86
CA ASP A 179 -4.13 22.09 -20.09
C ASP A 179 -4.30 22.96 -18.82
N LEU A 180 -4.14 22.35 -17.64
CA LEU A 180 -4.29 23.01 -16.34
C LEU A 180 -2.97 23.20 -15.61
N ASP A 181 -1.95 22.46 -16.03
CA ASP A 181 -0.68 22.46 -15.34
C ASP A 181 0.16 23.71 -15.73
N ASN A 182 0.51 24.50 -14.73
CA ASN A 182 1.35 25.68 -14.88
C ASN A 182 2.83 25.43 -14.49
N GLY A 183 3.22 24.18 -14.25
CA GLY A 183 4.57 23.78 -13.88
C GLY A 183 5.04 24.22 -12.49
N LYS A 184 4.14 24.71 -11.63
CA LYS A 184 4.48 25.24 -10.30
C LYS A 184 4.24 24.25 -9.15
N PHE A 185 3.74 23.05 -9.44
CA PHE A 185 3.52 22.07 -8.39
C PHE A 185 4.83 21.70 -7.69
N LYS A 186 4.78 21.65 -6.37
CA LYS A 186 5.86 21.16 -5.51
C LYS A 186 5.27 20.29 -4.41
N PHE A 187 5.95 19.20 -4.07
CA PHE A 187 5.61 18.45 -2.88
C PHE A 187 5.84 19.28 -1.62
N PRO A 188 5.06 19.05 -0.56
CA PRO A 188 5.24 19.78 0.69
C PRO A 188 6.62 19.50 1.30
N ASP A 189 7.16 20.48 1.99
CA ASP A 189 8.38 20.34 2.77
C ASP A 189 8.15 19.39 3.96
N LYS A 190 9.20 18.71 4.38
CA LYS A 190 9.17 17.86 5.56
C LYS A 190 8.80 18.67 6.80
N MET A 191 7.95 18.09 7.62
CA MET A 191 7.57 18.63 8.92
C MET A 191 8.25 17.83 10.03
N PRO A 192 8.78 18.48 11.08
CA PRO A 192 9.36 17.76 12.20
C PRO A 192 8.29 16.89 12.89
N LEU A 193 8.69 15.69 13.29
CA LEU A 193 7.83 14.82 14.08
C LEU A 193 7.76 15.39 15.50
N ASP A 194 6.57 15.70 15.95
CA ASP A 194 6.27 16.34 17.24
C ASP A 194 5.43 15.45 18.17
N CYS A 195 5.21 14.20 17.79
CA CYS A 195 4.50 13.20 18.56
C CYS A 195 5.17 11.84 18.46
N THR A 196 4.90 10.99 19.44
CA THR A 196 5.36 9.60 19.49
C THR A 196 4.19 8.67 19.19
N LEU A 197 4.46 7.38 19.01
CA LEU A 197 3.38 6.39 18.89
C LEU A 197 2.58 6.31 20.20
N GLN A 198 3.24 6.47 21.36
CA GLN A 198 2.58 6.46 22.67
C GLN A 198 1.47 7.50 22.77
N ASP A 199 1.68 8.69 22.19
CA ASP A 199 0.67 9.77 22.16
C ASP A 199 -0.58 9.42 21.33
N MET A 200 -0.51 8.36 20.53
CA MET A 200 -1.62 7.87 19.68
C MET A 200 -2.33 6.64 20.24
N LEU A 201 -1.82 6.07 21.33
CA LEU A 201 -2.45 4.91 21.97
C LEU A 201 -3.63 5.36 22.85
N GLU A 202 -4.63 4.50 22.91
CA GLU A 202 -5.76 4.69 23.84
C GLU A 202 -5.34 4.33 25.27
N ASP A 203 -5.73 5.14 26.26
CA ASP A 203 -5.45 4.89 27.69
C ASP A 203 -6.12 3.60 28.20
N LYS A 204 -7.24 3.22 27.59
CA LYS A 204 -8.01 2.02 27.96
C LYS A 204 -8.49 1.32 26.71
N VAL A 205 -8.11 0.07 26.59
CA VAL A 205 -8.53 -0.81 25.49
C VAL A 205 -9.33 -1.98 26.09
N ASP A 206 -10.40 -2.40 25.42
CA ASP A 206 -11.19 -3.57 25.82
C ASP A 206 -10.32 -4.84 25.75
N ASP A 207 -10.42 -5.71 26.78
CA ASP A 207 -9.63 -6.94 26.94
C ASP A 207 -9.68 -7.85 25.70
N LYS A 208 -10.75 -7.80 24.93
CA LYS A 208 -10.90 -8.59 23.68
C LYS A 208 -9.86 -8.25 22.62
N TYR A 209 -9.24 -7.08 22.66
CA TYR A 209 -8.20 -6.66 21.72
C TYR A 209 -6.79 -7.07 22.14
N TYR A 210 -6.59 -7.48 23.40
CA TYR A 210 -5.31 -8.01 23.83
C TYR A 210 -5.12 -9.46 23.38
N LEU A 211 -3.88 -9.80 23.09
CA LEU A 211 -3.51 -11.18 22.82
C LEU A 211 -3.59 -11.99 24.11
N SER A 212 -4.10 -13.22 24.02
CA SER A 212 -4.06 -14.14 25.16
C SER A 212 -2.61 -14.43 25.55
N HIS A 213 -2.38 -14.70 26.85
CA HIS A 213 -1.07 -15.04 27.37
C HIS A 213 -0.40 -16.19 26.59
N ASP A 214 -1.15 -17.26 26.28
CA ASP A 214 -0.62 -18.41 25.52
C ASP A 214 -0.14 -17.98 24.13
N LYS A 215 -0.90 -17.09 23.46
CA LYS A 215 -0.52 -16.57 22.13
C LYS A 215 0.73 -15.70 22.20
N VAL A 216 0.87 -14.89 23.24
CA VAL A 216 2.10 -14.11 23.50
C VAL A 216 3.28 -15.05 23.70
N GLN A 217 3.14 -16.09 24.52
CA GLN A 217 4.22 -17.07 24.77
C GLN A 217 4.60 -17.83 23.49
N ASP A 218 3.63 -18.20 22.64
CA ASP A 218 3.91 -18.86 21.36
C ASP A 218 4.67 -17.93 20.41
N LEU A 219 4.32 -16.66 20.38
CA LEU A 219 5.03 -15.65 19.57
C LEU A 219 6.48 -15.48 20.03
N LEU A 220 6.70 -15.41 21.34
CA LEU A 220 8.05 -15.28 21.92
C LEU A 220 8.91 -16.53 21.65
N ARG A 221 8.34 -17.73 21.65
CA ARG A 221 9.07 -18.97 21.30
C ARG A 221 9.52 -18.98 19.85
N VAL A 222 8.69 -18.49 18.94
CA VAL A 222 8.98 -18.49 17.49
C VAL A 222 9.95 -17.38 17.10
N ALA A 223 10.08 -16.36 17.92
CA ALA A 223 10.92 -15.18 17.67
C ALA A 223 11.89 -14.92 18.84
N PRO A 224 12.96 -15.72 18.99
CA PRO A 224 13.96 -15.53 20.04
C PRO A 224 14.53 -14.10 20.18
N PRO A 225 14.68 -13.31 19.10
CA PRO A 225 15.05 -11.90 19.25
C PRO A 225 14.03 -11.07 20.04
N LEU A 226 12.73 -11.38 19.93
CA LEU A 226 11.67 -10.75 20.70
C LEU A 226 11.80 -11.02 22.20
N GLN A 227 12.14 -12.26 22.56
CA GLN A 227 12.33 -12.64 23.96
C GLN A 227 13.45 -11.83 24.62
N ARG A 228 14.58 -11.63 23.94
CA ARG A 228 15.68 -10.77 24.43
C ARG A 228 15.27 -9.32 24.59
N LEU A 229 14.41 -8.82 23.71
CA LEU A 229 13.92 -7.44 23.74
C LEU A 229 12.93 -7.24 24.88
N VAL A 230 12.07 -8.21 25.15
CA VAL A 230 11.18 -8.21 26.33
C VAL A 230 11.99 -8.23 27.60
N GLU A 231 12.99 -9.12 27.71
CA GLU A 231 13.91 -9.19 28.86
C GLU A 231 14.69 -7.88 29.07
N GLN A 232 15.03 -7.17 28.01
CA GLN A 232 15.67 -5.85 28.09
C GLN A 232 14.68 -4.74 28.48
N SER A 233 13.41 -4.83 28.02
CA SER A 233 12.36 -3.85 28.36
C SER A 233 11.89 -3.97 29.81
N GLU A 234 12.00 -5.15 30.43
CA GLU A 234 11.74 -5.34 31.87
C GLU A 234 12.66 -4.53 32.76
N GLN A 235 13.76 -4.00 32.21
CA GLN A 235 14.71 -3.14 32.92
C GLN A 235 14.45 -1.65 32.74
N VAL A 236 13.46 -1.27 31.92
CA VAL A 236 13.10 0.12 31.63
C VAL A 236 11.60 0.28 31.86
N ASP A 237 11.20 1.19 32.75
CA ASP A 237 9.79 1.55 32.94
C ASP A 237 9.23 2.18 31.65
N GLY A 238 8.54 1.39 30.83
CA GLY A 238 7.92 1.88 29.62
C GLY A 238 7.54 0.76 28.64
N ALA A 239 6.55 1.02 27.80
CA ALA A 239 6.15 0.13 26.71
C ALA A 239 7.28 0.00 25.69
N ALA A 240 7.70 -1.22 25.37
CA ALA A 240 8.66 -1.48 24.30
C ALA A 240 7.93 -1.69 22.99
N LEU A 241 8.17 -0.83 22.02
CA LEU A 241 7.67 -0.98 20.66
C LEU A 241 8.67 -1.79 19.83
N ILE A 242 8.22 -2.93 19.30
CA ILE A 242 9.07 -3.81 18.50
C ILE A 242 8.56 -3.84 17.07
N ASP A 243 9.35 -3.29 16.15
CA ASP A 243 9.13 -3.44 14.72
C ASP A 243 9.96 -4.61 14.18
N ILE A 244 9.29 -5.68 13.77
CA ILE A 244 9.93 -6.82 13.14
C ILE A 244 9.84 -6.64 11.62
N ALA A 245 10.66 -5.75 11.09
CA ALA A 245 10.76 -5.55 9.65
C ALA A 245 11.57 -6.70 9.01
N GLY A 246 10.92 -7.54 8.23
CA GLY A 246 11.56 -8.35 7.20
C GLY A 246 12.13 -9.68 7.59
N THR A 247 11.55 -10.41 8.54
CA THR A 247 11.89 -11.83 8.72
C THR A 247 11.18 -12.72 7.70
N SER A 248 11.80 -12.92 6.56
CA SER A 248 11.41 -13.99 5.64
C SER A 248 12.13 -15.28 6.07
N PHE A 249 11.43 -16.15 6.80
CA PHE A 249 11.91 -17.49 7.07
C PHE A 249 11.75 -18.35 5.82
N LYS A 250 12.73 -18.34 4.93
CA LYS A 250 12.92 -19.43 3.98
C LYS A 250 13.88 -20.44 4.61
N LYS A 251 13.47 -21.71 4.67
CA LYS A 251 14.29 -22.84 5.06
C LYS A 251 15.65 -22.77 4.34
N GLY A 252 16.74 -22.55 5.10
CA GLY A 252 18.11 -22.61 4.58
C GLY A 252 18.84 -21.30 4.30
N ILE A 253 18.23 -20.14 4.53
CA ILE A 253 18.93 -18.85 4.36
C ILE A 253 19.14 -18.22 5.74
N LYS A 254 20.41 -17.90 6.09
CA LYS A 254 20.69 -17.03 7.24
C LYS A 254 20.14 -15.65 6.92
N VAL A 255 18.99 -15.33 7.50
CA VAL A 255 18.43 -13.99 7.47
C VAL A 255 19.15 -13.19 8.54
N GLN A 256 19.78 -12.09 8.16
CA GLN A 256 20.18 -11.07 9.13
C GLN A 256 18.88 -10.52 9.74
N ASN A 257 18.61 -10.93 10.97
CA ASN A 257 17.52 -10.39 11.77
C ASN A 257 17.85 -8.93 12.07
N GLN A 258 17.23 -8.01 11.36
CA GLN A 258 17.12 -6.63 11.78
C GLN A 258 15.79 -6.49 12.55
N ALA A 259 15.79 -6.94 13.78
CA ALA A 259 14.84 -6.44 14.77
C ALA A 259 15.33 -5.03 15.11
N THR A 260 14.57 -4.02 14.72
CA THR A 260 14.86 -2.65 15.15
C THR A 260 14.15 -2.45 16.48
N VAL A 261 14.91 -2.45 17.57
CA VAL A 261 14.46 -1.96 18.85
C VAL A 261 14.40 -0.45 18.73
N PHE A 262 13.24 0.11 18.95
CA PHE A 262 13.13 1.56 19.12
C PHE A 262 13.54 1.87 20.55
N ASP A 263 14.76 2.36 20.71
CA ASP A 263 15.15 3.01 21.95
C ASP A 263 14.31 4.29 22.14
N ASP A 264 14.34 4.86 23.35
CA ASP A 264 13.50 5.98 23.81
C ASP A 264 13.48 7.22 22.91
N PHE A 265 14.23 7.24 21.80
CA PHE A 265 14.41 8.42 20.98
C PHE A 265 13.59 8.45 19.69
N THR A 266 13.02 7.35 19.24
CA THR A 266 12.35 7.35 17.92
C THR A 266 10.87 7.03 17.95
N ASN A 267 10.35 6.22 18.86
CA ASN A 267 8.92 5.86 19.01
C ASN A 267 8.11 5.90 17.69
N ILE A 268 8.72 5.38 16.60
CA ILE A 268 8.15 5.37 15.26
C ILE A 268 7.77 3.94 14.94
N ALA A 269 6.48 3.70 14.76
CA ALA A 269 5.98 2.39 14.35
C ALA A 269 6.40 2.03 12.93
N GLY A 270 6.62 0.77 12.69
CA GLY A 270 6.64 0.21 11.34
C GLY A 270 5.30 0.33 10.64
N THR A 271 5.25 -0.06 9.37
CA THR A 271 3.99 -0.08 8.63
C THR A 271 3.11 -1.21 9.11
N LEU A 272 1.94 -0.91 9.67
CA LEU A 272 0.90 -1.89 9.97
C LEU A 272 0.40 -2.53 8.67
N MET A 273 0.33 -3.84 8.65
CA MET A 273 -0.15 -4.60 7.48
C MET A 273 -1.55 -5.13 7.74
N ALA A 274 -2.37 -5.26 6.68
CA ALA A 274 -3.75 -5.74 6.77
C ALA A 274 -3.91 -7.11 7.45
N ARG A 275 -2.84 -7.87 7.60
CA ARG A 275 -2.83 -9.19 8.27
C ARG A 275 -2.20 -9.20 9.66
N ASP A 276 -1.84 -8.06 10.22
CA ASP A 276 -1.22 -8.00 11.54
C ASP A 276 -2.15 -8.55 12.62
N TYR A 277 -3.47 -8.47 12.42
CA TYR A 277 -4.48 -9.10 13.26
C TYR A 277 -4.39 -10.65 13.33
N LYS A 278 -3.72 -11.31 12.37
CA LYS A 278 -3.55 -12.77 12.34
C LYS A 278 -2.39 -13.25 13.22
N GLY A 279 -1.70 -12.35 13.90
CA GLY A 279 -0.52 -12.63 14.70
C GLY A 279 0.76 -12.64 13.86
N PHE A 280 1.90 -12.77 14.52
CA PHE A 280 3.21 -12.76 13.88
C PHE A 280 3.39 -14.00 13.00
N GLY A 281 3.46 -13.80 11.70
CA GLY A 281 3.75 -14.83 10.71
C GLY A 281 5.10 -14.59 10.04
N ASN A 282 5.33 -15.22 8.90
CA ASN A 282 6.59 -15.13 8.13
C ASN A 282 6.85 -13.75 7.49
N GLN A 283 6.25 -12.67 7.98
CA GLN A 283 6.38 -11.32 7.43
C GLN A 283 6.47 -10.29 8.55
N ALA A 284 7.08 -9.16 8.22
CA ALA A 284 7.24 -8.04 9.13
C ALA A 284 5.91 -7.60 9.77
N MET A 285 5.86 -7.58 11.08
CA MET A 285 4.69 -7.20 11.85
C MET A 285 5.12 -6.29 12.99
N THR A 286 4.28 -5.32 13.30
CA THR A 286 4.47 -4.42 14.44
C THR A 286 3.69 -4.97 15.64
N ALA A 287 4.34 -5.08 16.79
CA ALA A 287 3.70 -5.40 18.05
C ALA A 287 4.03 -4.33 19.09
N ILE A 288 3.05 -4.01 19.92
CA ILE A 288 3.20 -3.17 21.08
C ILE A 288 3.12 -4.11 22.28
N LEU A 289 4.16 -4.10 23.10
CA LEU A 289 4.19 -4.83 24.35
C LEU A 289 4.05 -3.82 25.48
N GLU A 290 2.91 -3.88 26.18
CA GLU A 290 2.71 -3.11 27.40
C GLU A 290 3.13 -3.96 28.59
N HIS A 291 3.88 -3.34 29.50
CA HIS A 291 4.21 -3.90 30.81
C HIS A 291 3.08 -3.58 31.78
N ASN A 292 2.50 -4.62 32.38
CA ASN A 292 1.64 -4.49 33.55
C ASN A 292 2.46 -4.47 34.81
#